data_beb449b1bedf3013eb511f4208a35608
#
_entry.id   beb449b1bedf3013eb511f4208a35608
#
_cell.length_a   1.000
_cell.length_b   1.000
_cell.length_c   1.000
_cell.angle_alpha   90.00
_cell.angle_beta   90.00
_cell.angle_gamma   90.00
#
_symmetry.space_group_name_H-M   'P 1'
#
loop_
_entity.id
_entity.type
_entity.pdbx_description
1 polymer ?
#
loop_
_entity_poly.entity_id
_entity_poly.type
_entity_poly.pdbx_seq_one_letter_code
_entity_poly.pdbx_strand_id
1 'polypeptide(L)'
;MTLTSPGPTVGVVGGGQLGRMLGEAAAPLGLELLVTDPTPDCPAAPVVRDQLVGDFDEEATLRELAERADYLTFEIELADPDVLERVAEETGTPVHPAPETLRTIQDKLVQKRRLAEAGV
;
A
#
# COMPACT_ATOMS: atom_id res chain seq x y z
N MET A 1 -26.40 -11.05 16.10
CA MET A 1 -25.82 -9.90 15.48
C MET A 1 -24.31 -9.93 15.49
N THR A 2 -23.76 -9.67 14.39
CA THR A 2 -22.34 -9.85 14.21
C THR A 2 -21.56 -8.54 14.30
N LEU A 3 -21.90 -7.72 15.25
CA LEU A 3 -21.19 -6.47 15.48
C LEU A 3 -19.73 -6.68 15.84
N THR A 4 -19.40 -7.94 16.17
CA THR A 4 -18.02 -8.33 16.43
C THR A 4 -17.24 -8.67 15.17
N SER A 5 -17.92 -8.75 14.02
CA SER A 5 -17.21 -8.95 12.77
C SER A 5 -16.36 -7.72 12.49
N PRO A 6 -15.07 -7.87 12.30
CA PRO A 6 -14.25 -6.74 11.89
C PRO A 6 -14.72 -6.23 10.53
N GLY A 7 -14.57 -4.95 10.30
CA GLY A 7 -14.79 -4.37 8.99
C GLY A 7 -13.74 -4.88 8.01
N PRO A 8 -13.79 -4.42 6.76
CA PRO A 8 -12.79 -4.79 5.77
C PRO A 8 -11.36 -4.48 6.23
N THR A 9 -10.43 -5.29 5.82
CA THR A 9 -9.01 -5.10 6.07
C THR A 9 -8.37 -4.57 4.80
N VAL A 10 -7.68 -3.44 4.93
CA VAL A 10 -6.99 -2.80 3.81
C VAL A 10 -5.49 -2.95 4.01
N GLY A 11 -4.82 -3.50 3.01
CA GLY A 11 -3.37 -3.60 3.00
C GLY A 11 -2.78 -2.40 2.29
N VAL A 12 -1.89 -1.66 2.95
CA VAL A 12 -1.28 -0.45 2.41
C VAL A 12 0.20 -0.70 2.17
N VAL A 13 0.63 -0.51 0.94
CA VAL A 13 2.05 -0.56 0.60
C VAL A 13 2.65 0.80 0.95
N GLY A 14 3.37 0.84 2.06
CA GLY A 14 3.93 2.06 2.62
C GLY A 14 3.34 2.37 3.99
N GLY A 15 4.20 2.60 4.98
CA GLY A 15 3.79 2.87 6.36
C GLY A 15 4.29 4.22 6.88
N GLY A 16 4.46 5.20 5.99
CA GLY A 16 4.90 6.54 6.35
C GLY A 16 3.78 7.39 6.94
N GLN A 17 3.94 8.69 6.86
CA GLN A 17 3.00 9.63 7.47
C GLN A 17 1.59 9.51 6.88
N LEU A 18 1.48 9.32 5.57
CA LEU A 18 0.18 9.16 4.94
C LEU A 18 -0.50 7.86 5.38
N GLY A 19 0.27 6.77 5.48
CA GLY A 19 -0.24 5.51 6.01
C GLY A 19 -0.73 5.66 7.46
N ARG A 20 -0.02 6.46 8.26
CA ARG A 20 -0.46 6.77 9.63
C ARG A 20 -1.79 7.52 9.63
N MET A 21 -1.92 8.53 8.77
CA MET A 21 -3.18 9.29 8.67
C MET A 21 -4.34 8.40 8.23
N LEU A 22 -4.08 7.47 7.30
CA LEU A 22 -5.09 6.51 6.88
C LEU A 22 -5.51 5.60 8.03
N GLY A 23 -4.56 5.13 8.84
CA GLY A 23 -4.86 4.30 10.00
C GLY A 23 -5.72 5.02 11.02
N GLU A 24 -5.39 6.28 11.29
CA GLU A 24 -6.17 7.09 12.22
C GLU A 24 -7.60 7.32 11.72
N ALA A 25 -7.76 7.55 10.42
CA ALA A 25 -9.07 7.76 9.82
C ALA A 25 -9.90 6.47 9.73
N ALA A 26 -9.24 5.33 9.58
CA ALA A 26 -9.90 4.04 9.40
C ALA A 26 -10.54 3.52 10.68
N ALA A 27 -9.91 3.74 11.82
CA ALA A 27 -10.36 3.18 13.09
C ALA A 27 -11.82 3.53 13.43
N PRO A 28 -12.27 4.81 13.35
CA PRO A 28 -13.65 5.15 13.61
C PRO A 28 -14.65 4.53 12.63
N LEU A 29 -14.18 4.13 11.45
CA LEU A 29 -15.02 3.52 10.41
C LEU A 29 -15.07 2.00 10.52
N GLY A 30 -14.39 1.42 11.49
CA GLY A 30 -14.35 -0.03 11.66
C GLY A 30 -13.47 -0.74 10.64
N LEU A 31 -12.63 -0.01 9.93
CA LEU A 31 -11.68 -0.59 8.99
C LEU A 31 -10.38 -0.94 9.70
N GLU A 32 -9.76 -2.04 9.32
CA GLU A 32 -8.45 -2.42 9.83
C GLU A 32 -7.41 -2.21 8.74
N LEU A 33 -6.25 -1.67 9.11
CA LEU A 33 -5.13 -1.50 8.19
C LEU A 33 -3.98 -2.42 8.55
N LEU A 34 -3.38 -2.97 7.51
CA LEU A 34 -2.07 -3.61 7.56
C LEU A 34 -1.16 -2.80 6.66
N VAL A 35 0.09 -2.62 7.02
CA VAL A 35 1.03 -1.87 6.19
C VAL A 35 2.29 -2.66 5.93
N THR A 36 2.96 -2.38 4.80
CA THR A 36 4.32 -2.83 4.57
C THR A 36 5.24 -1.62 4.60
N ASP A 37 6.40 -1.78 5.18
CA ASP A 37 7.43 -0.74 5.19
C ASP A 37 8.76 -1.40 5.52
N PRO A 38 9.87 -1.01 4.87
CA PRO A 38 11.17 -1.58 5.17
C PRO A 38 11.71 -1.20 6.55
N THR A 39 11.21 -0.12 7.12
CA THR A 39 11.68 0.37 8.42
C THR A 39 10.81 -0.19 9.55
N PRO A 40 11.36 -1.01 10.45
CA PRO A 40 10.61 -1.47 11.62
C PRO A 40 10.07 -0.28 12.43
N ASP A 41 8.91 -0.46 13.03
CA ASP A 41 8.24 0.59 13.81
C ASP A 41 8.05 1.87 13.01
N CYS A 42 7.57 1.73 11.76
CA CYS A 42 7.32 2.87 10.88
C CYS A 42 6.28 3.82 11.48
N PRO A 43 6.15 5.04 10.93
CA PRO A 43 5.19 6.03 11.47
C PRO A 43 3.76 5.52 11.61
N ALA A 44 3.32 4.63 10.74
CA ALA A 44 1.97 4.07 10.80
C ALA A 44 1.81 2.95 11.83
N ALA A 45 2.89 2.31 12.25
CA ALA A 45 2.83 1.13 13.10
C ALA A 45 1.94 1.28 14.34
N PRO A 46 1.97 2.39 15.09
CA PRO A 46 1.13 2.52 16.29
C PRO A 46 -0.37 2.60 16.04
N VAL A 47 -0.80 2.88 14.81
CA VAL A 47 -2.22 3.12 14.50
C VAL A 47 -2.79 2.11 13.52
N VAL A 48 -2.03 1.08 13.17
CA VAL A 48 -2.50 0.00 12.30
C VAL A 48 -2.50 -1.30 13.07
N ARG A 49 -3.18 -2.30 12.52
CA ARG A 49 -3.27 -3.61 13.17
C ARG A 49 -1.93 -4.32 13.19
N ASP A 50 -1.17 -4.23 12.10
CA ASP A 50 0.13 -4.89 12.00
C ASP A 50 0.94 -4.28 10.88
N GLN A 51 2.26 -4.41 11.02
CA GLN A 51 3.21 -4.01 10.00
C GLN A 51 3.98 -5.24 9.53
N LEU A 52 4.06 -5.42 8.21
CA LEU A 52 4.95 -6.39 7.61
C LEU A 52 6.23 -5.67 7.20
N VAL A 53 7.34 -6.05 7.77
CA VAL A 53 8.62 -5.40 7.45
C VAL A 53 9.19 -6.03 6.18
N GLY A 54 9.38 -5.20 5.16
CA GLY A 54 9.91 -5.61 3.87
C GLY A 54 9.92 -4.45 2.90
N ASP A 55 10.66 -4.59 1.82
CA ASP A 55 10.73 -3.56 0.80
C ASP A 55 9.40 -3.42 0.06
N PHE A 56 9.18 -2.25 -0.52
CA PHE A 56 7.93 -1.93 -1.20
C PHE A 56 7.68 -2.78 -2.45
N ASP A 57 8.71 -3.41 -2.99
CA ASP A 57 8.63 -4.26 -4.16
C ASP A 57 8.94 -5.73 -3.87
N GLU A 58 9.06 -6.10 -2.60
CA GLU A 58 9.35 -7.48 -2.21
C GLU A 58 8.08 -8.33 -2.36
N GLU A 59 8.09 -9.20 -3.34
CA GLU A 59 6.91 -9.98 -3.71
C GLU A 59 6.37 -10.83 -2.57
N ALA A 60 7.23 -11.48 -1.80
CA ALA A 60 6.79 -12.32 -0.68
C ALA A 60 6.03 -11.51 0.38
N THR A 61 6.52 -10.32 0.70
CA THR A 61 5.87 -9.42 1.66
C THR A 61 4.53 -8.94 1.13
N LEU A 62 4.50 -8.53 -0.14
CA LEU A 62 3.26 -8.07 -0.77
C LEU A 62 2.23 -9.19 -0.88
N ARG A 63 2.67 -10.41 -1.15
CA ARG A 63 1.78 -11.57 -1.19
C ARG A 63 1.17 -11.84 0.19
N GLU A 64 1.96 -11.80 1.24
CA GLU A 64 1.45 -11.98 2.59
C GLU A 64 0.43 -10.88 2.92
N LEU A 65 0.73 -9.64 2.56
CA LEU A 65 -0.21 -8.53 2.76
C LEU A 65 -1.52 -8.80 2.04
N ALA A 66 -1.45 -9.21 0.78
CA ALA A 66 -2.64 -9.48 -0.04
C ALA A 66 -3.47 -10.63 0.53
N GLU A 67 -2.84 -11.67 1.04
CA GLU A 67 -3.54 -12.80 1.61
C GLU A 67 -4.27 -12.45 2.91
N ARG A 68 -3.80 -11.42 3.61
CA ARG A 68 -4.38 -10.98 4.88
C ARG A 68 -5.36 -9.81 4.72
N ALA A 69 -5.47 -9.23 3.54
CA ALA A 69 -6.29 -8.05 3.29
C ALA A 69 -7.41 -8.35 2.31
N ASP A 70 -8.47 -7.56 2.38
CA ASP A 70 -9.57 -7.62 1.41
C ASP A 70 -9.27 -6.77 0.19
N TYR A 71 -8.48 -5.70 0.37
CA TYR A 71 -8.08 -4.77 -0.68
C TYR A 71 -6.65 -4.34 -0.45
N LEU A 72 -5.93 -4.04 -1.54
CA LEU A 72 -4.62 -3.42 -1.46
C LEU A 72 -4.69 -1.99 -1.97
N THR A 73 -3.92 -1.13 -1.37
CA THR A 73 -3.64 0.21 -1.90
C THR A 73 -2.18 0.52 -1.67
N PHE A 74 -1.72 1.63 -2.20
CA PHE A 74 -0.35 2.07 -2.01
C PHE A 74 -0.33 3.56 -1.71
N GLU A 75 0.60 3.98 -0.87
CA GLU A 75 0.79 5.40 -0.57
C GLU A 75 2.10 5.93 -1.15
N ILE A 76 2.90 5.06 -1.73
CA ILE A 76 4.23 5.40 -2.19
C ILE A 76 4.43 5.03 -3.64
N GLU A 77 4.98 5.97 -4.40
CA GLU A 77 5.24 5.79 -5.83
C GLU A 77 6.42 4.85 -6.12
N LEU A 78 7.12 4.39 -5.09
CA LEU A 78 8.23 3.46 -5.25
C LEU A 78 7.78 1.99 -5.32
N ALA A 79 6.50 1.71 -5.12
CA ALA A 79 5.98 0.35 -5.27
C ALA A 79 6.11 -0.09 -6.73
N ASP A 80 6.28 -1.39 -6.93
CA ASP A 80 6.42 -1.96 -8.27
C ASP A 80 5.04 -2.37 -8.80
N PRO A 81 4.51 -1.70 -9.83
CA PRO A 81 3.19 -2.03 -10.35
C PRO A 81 3.09 -3.44 -10.94
N ASP A 82 4.18 -3.97 -11.50
CA ASP A 82 4.17 -5.32 -12.06
C ASP A 82 4.05 -6.37 -10.95
N VAL A 83 4.74 -6.16 -9.84
CA VAL A 83 4.65 -7.06 -8.68
C VAL A 83 3.25 -6.99 -8.08
N LEU A 84 2.70 -5.79 -7.92
CA LEU A 84 1.34 -5.61 -7.40
C LEU A 84 0.30 -6.30 -8.29
N GLU A 85 0.43 -6.14 -9.60
CA GLU A 85 -0.49 -6.78 -10.55
C GLU A 85 -0.43 -8.30 -10.45
N ARG A 86 0.78 -8.86 -10.42
CA ARG A 86 0.97 -10.31 -10.30
C ARG A 86 0.42 -10.84 -8.98
N VAL A 87 0.70 -10.16 -7.87
CA VAL A 87 0.20 -10.54 -6.55
C VAL A 87 -1.32 -10.49 -6.51
N ALA A 88 -1.91 -9.43 -7.06
CA ALA A 88 -3.37 -9.29 -7.12
C ALA A 88 -4.01 -10.44 -7.89
N GLU A 89 -3.44 -10.81 -9.04
CA GLU A 89 -3.95 -11.90 -9.86
C GLU A 89 -3.84 -13.24 -9.14
N GLU A 90 -2.72 -13.49 -8.49
CA GLU A 90 -2.47 -14.78 -7.83
C GLU A 90 -3.28 -14.95 -6.55
N THR A 91 -3.52 -13.87 -5.81
CA THR A 91 -4.25 -13.93 -4.53
C THR A 91 -5.73 -13.65 -4.67
N GLY A 92 -6.15 -13.04 -5.77
CA GLY A 92 -7.52 -12.58 -5.94
C GLY A 92 -7.83 -11.30 -5.18
N THR A 93 -6.84 -10.67 -4.56
CA THR A 93 -7.03 -9.43 -3.79
C THR A 93 -6.88 -8.23 -4.72
N PRO A 94 -7.93 -7.40 -4.89
CA PRO A 94 -7.84 -6.27 -5.79
C PRO A 94 -6.93 -5.15 -5.27
N VAL A 95 -6.33 -4.42 -6.19
CA VAL A 95 -5.49 -3.25 -5.90
C VAL A 95 -6.22 -2.00 -6.39
N HIS A 96 -6.41 -1.04 -5.50
CA HIS A 96 -7.05 0.24 -5.82
C HIS A 96 -6.22 1.40 -5.26
N PRO A 97 -5.86 2.38 -6.08
CA PRO A 97 -6.07 2.44 -7.53
C PRO A 97 -5.36 1.30 -8.26
N ALA A 98 -5.75 1.06 -9.50
CA ALA A 98 -5.18 -0.03 -10.29
C ALA A 98 -3.67 0.17 -10.49
N PRO A 99 -2.89 -0.92 -10.65
CA PRO A 99 -1.44 -0.80 -10.89
C PRO A 99 -1.09 0.08 -12.09
N GLU A 100 -1.97 0.16 -13.09
CA GLU A 100 -1.77 1.05 -14.24
C GLU A 100 -1.72 2.52 -13.84
N THR A 101 -2.46 2.91 -12.82
CA THR A 101 -2.40 4.27 -12.28
C THR A 101 -1.02 4.57 -11.73
N LEU A 102 -0.42 3.61 -11.02
CA LEU A 102 0.92 3.76 -10.50
C LEU A 102 1.95 3.88 -11.63
N ARG A 103 1.80 3.09 -12.69
CA ARG A 103 2.67 3.21 -13.86
C ARG A 103 2.62 4.60 -14.46
N THR A 104 1.41 5.15 -14.59
CA THR A 104 1.21 6.51 -15.12
C THR A 104 1.88 7.56 -14.23
N ILE A 105 1.75 7.43 -12.92
CA ILE A 105 2.39 8.36 -11.97
C ILE A 105 3.91 8.30 -12.11
N GLN A 106 4.47 7.10 -12.19
CA GLN A 106 5.92 6.92 -12.33
C GLN A 106 6.43 7.51 -13.64
N ASP A 107 5.70 7.33 -14.74
CA ASP A 107 6.07 7.91 -16.03
C ASP A 107 6.08 9.43 -15.98
N LYS A 108 5.10 10.03 -15.35
CA LYS A 108 5.05 11.49 -15.21
C LYS A 108 6.21 12.02 -14.38
N LEU A 109 6.58 11.32 -13.32
CA LEU A 109 7.72 11.71 -12.50
C LEU A 109 9.02 11.66 -13.30
N VAL A 110 9.20 10.62 -14.11
CA VAL A 110 10.38 10.50 -14.98
C VAL A 110 10.42 11.65 -15.98
N GLN A 111 9.30 11.95 -16.64
CA GLN A 111 9.22 13.06 -17.58
C GLN A 111 9.57 14.39 -16.91
N LYS A 112 9.04 14.64 -15.74
CA LYS A 112 9.31 15.87 -15.01
C LYS A 112 10.79 16.02 -14.68
N ARG A 113 11.42 14.94 -14.24
CA ARG A 113 12.86 14.94 -13.96
C ARG A 113 13.68 15.23 -15.20
N ARG A 114 13.33 14.60 -16.33
CA ARG A 114 14.03 14.85 -17.62
C ARG A 114 13.91 16.29 -18.06
N LEU A 115 12.73 16.89 -17.92
CA LEU A 115 12.53 18.30 -18.25
C LEU A 115 13.36 19.20 -17.35
N ALA A 116 13.42 18.93 -16.07
CA ALA A 116 14.22 19.69 -15.12
C ALA A 116 15.72 19.60 -15.46
N GLU A 117 16.22 18.42 -15.81
CA GLU A 117 17.60 18.21 -16.20
C GLU A 117 17.94 18.95 -17.52
N ALA A 118 16.96 19.10 -18.40
CA ALA A 118 17.13 19.83 -19.66
C ALA A 118 16.98 21.34 -19.51
N GLY A 119 16.72 21.83 -18.32
CA GLY A 119 16.58 23.27 -18.08
C GLY A 119 15.23 23.85 -18.50
N VAL A 120 14.22 23.02 -18.58
CA VAL A 120 12.87 23.43 -18.99
C VAL A 120 11.99 23.68 -17.78
#